data_e6afe86ea411344c84ef0e4724b97d0d
#
_entry.id   e6afe86ea411344c84ef0e4724b97d0d
#
_cell.length_a   1.000
_cell.length_b   1.000
_cell.length_c   1.000
_cell.angle_alpha   90.00
_cell.angle_beta   90.00
_cell.angle_gamma   90.00
#
_symmetry.space_group_name_H-M   'P 1'
#
loop_
_entity.id
_entity.type
_entity.pdbx_description
1 polymer ?
#
loop_
_entity_poly.entity_id
_entity_poly.type
_entity_poly.pdbx_seq_one_letter_code
_entity_poly.pdbx_strand_id
1 'polypeptide(L)'
;MTSKSASTGSGVSASKSLPKAIFLNVKERFPYIVRRMFLAEYSLLRFPWTSTCESTALEEMRKLSLAQGRKYQARSDVFLSIFWPVQSLITSTISLWKKGPATKKVHGISLGKQLKQSFLVALRHNIPAEFYYELRIWQHYKNAHLYVHLYEHAFLCRWLNQGKNIKTIDDKLIFFEACVDRNVATVPVIACINPEDSSNSSIRWYQDPVLPAKDLYFKPTDGKCGQGIQRWKYDLKVQKWCRGSLRLDQTELITYQTERSLERSQSSPIVVQCGQRNHPDWTKFSAGALCSLRIVTYYLNDSPDPQVLMTAFRMPVGDKPVDNFHAGGIAAGVSEDGVLSTARMLDVGGGIYTHHPSTGTGIEGCTLPHYKDLVTLALSAHRVFREFKAVGWDLVLVESGPSILEGNLGWCTSIIQMTNEIPLGLTDYPRIFVENLK
;
A
#
# COMPACT_ATOMS: atom_id res chain seq x y z
N MET A 1 -25.71 0.20 -62.37
CA MET A 1 -26.71 0.54 -61.31
C MET A 1 -26.11 0.38 -59.93
N THR A 2 -25.91 1.49 -59.33
CA THR A 2 -25.20 1.71 -58.07
C THR A 2 -26.11 1.46 -56.86
N SER A 3 -25.66 0.72 -55.88
CA SER A 3 -26.27 0.71 -54.56
C SER A 3 -25.22 1.11 -53.50
N LYS A 4 -25.40 2.29 -52.89
CA LYS A 4 -24.69 2.82 -51.77
C LYS A 4 -25.16 2.10 -50.48
N SER A 5 -24.25 1.51 -49.73
CA SER A 5 -24.50 1.12 -48.37
C SER A 5 -23.92 2.19 -47.41
N ALA A 6 -24.79 2.74 -46.58
CA ALA A 6 -24.46 3.73 -45.59
C ALA A 6 -23.78 3.05 -44.35
N SER A 7 -22.61 3.51 -44.01
CA SER A 7 -21.94 3.15 -42.74
C SER A 7 -22.38 4.11 -41.64
N THR A 8 -23.10 3.60 -40.67
CA THR A 8 -23.40 4.31 -39.40
C THR A 8 -22.14 4.33 -38.51
N GLY A 9 -21.54 5.50 -38.41
CA GLY A 9 -20.45 5.75 -37.48
C GLY A 9 -20.98 5.86 -36.07
N SER A 10 -20.61 4.94 -35.19
CA SER A 10 -20.74 5.07 -33.73
C SER A 10 -19.68 6.02 -33.22
N GLY A 11 -20.08 7.23 -32.86
CA GLY A 11 -19.24 8.21 -32.22
C GLY A 11 -18.81 7.73 -30.81
N VAL A 12 -17.57 7.27 -30.68
CA VAL A 12 -16.93 7.10 -29.39
C VAL A 12 -16.56 8.49 -28.87
N SER A 13 -17.28 8.94 -27.85
CA SER A 13 -16.98 10.17 -27.11
C SER A 13 -15.59 10.01 -26.47
N ALA A 14 -14.59 10.64 -27.08
CA ALA A 14 -13.28 10.81 -26.50
C ALA A 14 -13.38 11.68 -25.25
N SER A 15 -13.31 11.10 -24.06
CA SER A 15 -13.11 11.84 -22.83
C SER A 15 -11.81 12.64 -22.96
N LYS A 16 -11.90 13.95 -23.05
CA LYS A 16 -10.75 14.87 -23.04
C LYS A 16 -10.02 14.72 -21.70
N SER A 17 -9.05 13.83 -21.65
CA SER A 17 -8.01 13.86 -20.62
C SER A 17 -7.23 15.15 -20.81
N LEU A 18 -7.41 16.14 -19.94
CA LEU A 18 -6.50 17.29 -19.86
C LEU A 18 -5.07 16.78 -19.66
N PRO A 19 -4.09 17.33 -20.38
CA PRO A 19 -2.83 16.63 -20.64
C PRO A 19 -2.03 16.44 -19.38
N LYS A 20 -1.55 15.22 -19.14
CA LYS A 20 -0.40 14.93 -18.26
C LYS A 20 0.78 15.89 -18.50
N ALA A 21 0.87 16.48 -19.69
CA ALA A 21 1.83 17.50 -20.09
C ALA A 21 1.76 18.81 -19.28
N ILE A 22 0.59 19.23 -18.78
CA ILE A 22 0.50 20.42 -17.93
C ILE A 22 1.10 20.11 -16.54
N PHE A 23 0.84 18.92 -15.99
CA PHE A 23 1.40 18.50 -14.70
C PHE A 23 2.92 18.22 -14.76
N LEU A 24 3.42 17.68 -15.86
CA LEU A 24 4.85 17.46 -16.08
C LEU A 24 5.62 18.78 -16.28
N ASN A 25 5.04 19.73 -17.02
CA ASN A 25 5.64 21.06 -17.22
C ASN A 25 5.65 21.91 -15.94
N VAL A 26 4.70 21.72 -15.03
CA VAL A 26 4.72 22.38 -13.71
C VAL A 26 5.85 21.82 -12.83
N LYS A 27 6.18 20.52 -12.97
CA LYS A 27 7.29 19.89 -12.23
C LYS A 27 8.66 20.46 -12.55
N GLU A 28 8.88 20.89 -13.78
CA GLU A 28 10.22 21.34 -14.26
C GLU A 28 10.41 22.86 -14.25
N ARG A 29 9.32 23.64 -14.31
CA ARG A 29 9.38 25.11 -14.47
C ARG A 29 9.19 25.92 -13.20
N PHE A 30 8.70 25.33 -12.10
CA PHE A 30 8.47 26.07 -10.87
C PHE A 30 9.51 25.75 -9.80
N PRO A 31 10.03 26.77 -9.08
CA PRO A 31 10.91 26.57 -7.94
C PRO A 31 10.29 25.61 -6.92
N TYR A 32 11.12 24.85 -6.22
CA TYR A 32 10.75 23.89 -5.18
C TYR A 32 9.66 24.39 -4.22
N ILE A 33 9.68 25.68 -3.87
CA ILE A 33 8.69 26.35 -3.01
C ILE A 33 7.28 26.31 -3.62
N VAL A 34 7.16 26.67 -4.92
CA VAL A 34 5.86 26.69 -5.61
C VAL A 34 5.33 25.26 -5.78
N ARG A 35 6.23 24.31 -6.04
CA ARG A 35 5.90 22.88 -6.11
C ARG A 35 5.33 22.39 -4.79
N ARG A 36 5.90 22.76 -3.63
CA ARG A 36 5.37 22.44 -2.31
C ARG A 36 4.04 23.11 -2.01
N MET A 37 3.80 24.33 -2.48
CA MET A 37 2.51 25.02 -2.33
C MET A 37 1.36 24.30 -3.07
N PHE A 38 1.64 23.64 -4.20
CA PHE A 38 0.62 22.95 -5.00
C PHE A 38 0.53 21.45 -4.73
N LEU A 39 1.61 20.81 -4.28
CA LEU A 39 1.61 19.43 -3.82
C LEU A 39 1.43 19.48 -2.32
N ALA A 40 0.21 19.24 -1.85
CA ALA A 40 -0.16 19.22 -0.44
C ALA A 40 0.72 18.20 0.32
N GLU A 41 1.96 18.58 0.60
CA GLU A 41 2.74 17.91 1.62
C GLU A 41 2.21 18.40 2.96
N TYR A 42 2.04 17.45 3.88
CA TYR A 42 1.52 17.65 5.22
C TYR A 42 2.17 18.86 5.92
N SER A 43 1.34 19.79 6.41
CA SER A 43 1.82 20.83 7.31
C SER A 43 2.06 20.24 8.70
N LEU A 44 3.29 20.31 9.17
CA LEU A 44 3.64 19.91 10.52
C LEU A 44 3.26 20.97 11.58
N LEU A 45 2.75 22.15 11.16
CA LEU A 45 2.32 23.18 12.09
C LEU A 45 0.85 22.95 12.50
N ARG A 46 0.61 22.91 13.79
CA ARG A 46 -0.74 23.08 14.35
C ARG A 46 -1.09 24.55 14.36
N PHE A 47 -2.16 24.90 13.70
CA PHE A 47 -2.70 26.26 13.76
C PHE A 47 -3.53 26.45 15.05
N PRO A 48 -3.65 27.68 15.54
CA PRO A 48 -4.43 27.99 16.76
C PRO A 48 -5.90 27.56 16.67
N TRP A 49 -6.43 27.40 15.46
CA TRP A 49 -7.80 26.95 15.20
C TRP A 49 -7.96 25.43 15.02
N THR A 50 -6.89 24.65 15.17
CA THR A 50 -7.02 23.19 15.16
C THR A 50 -7.70 22.75 16.45
N SER A 51 -8.75 21.92 16.31
CA SER A 51 -9.44 21.37 17.48
C SER A 51 -8.53 20.47 18.29
N THR A 52 -8.63 20.56 19.61
CA THR A 52 -8.03 19.59 20.54
C THR A 52 -8.72 18.23 20.37
N CYS A 53 -7.96 17.15 20.52
CA CYS A 53 -8.48 15.80 20.48
C CYS A 53 -8.83 15.35 21.91
N GLU A 54 -9.96 14.68 22.10
CA GLU A 54 -10.34 14.09 23.37
C GLU A 54 -9.44 12.92 23.78
N SER A 55 -8.78 12.26 22.81
CA SER A 55 -7.78 11.23 23.09
C SER A 55 -6.47 11.85 23.53
N THR A 56 -6.14 11.73 24.82
CA THR A 56 -4.90 12.25 25.41
C THR A 56 -3.65 11.70 24.74
N ALA A 57 -3.62 10.39 24.43
CA ALA A 57 -2.49 9.74 23.77
C ALA A 57 -2.29 10.23 22.33
N LEU A 58 -3.36 10.40 21.56
CA LEU A 58 -3.28 10.92 20.18
C LEU A 58 -2.80 12.38 20.17
N GLU A 59 -3.29 13.19 21.10
CA GLU A 59 -2.84 14.55 21.22
C GLU A 59 -1.36 14.65 21.62
N GLU A 60 -0.92 13.81 22.54
CA GLU A 60 0.48 13.74 22.96
C GLU A 60 1.37 13.28 21.81
N MET A 61 0.99 12.23 21.08
CA MET A 61 1.69 11.78 19.86
C MET A 61 1.86 12.92 18.86
N ARG A 62 0.80 13.70 18.61
CA ARG A 62 0.85 14.83 17.69
C ARG A 62 1.71 15.98 18.22
N LYS A 63 1.72 16.24 19.52
CA LYS A 63 2.64 17.23 20.14
C LYS A 63 4.10 16.81 19.98
N LEU A 64 4.41 15.54 20.21
CA LEU A 64 5.76 14.97 19.98
C LEU A 64 6.17 15.07 18.51
N SER A 65 5.27 14.69 17.60
CA SER A 65 5.48 14.79 16.15
C SER A 65 5.80 16.23 15.73
N LEU A 66 5.06 17.21 16.22
CA LEU A 66 5.30 18.63 15.96
C LEU A 66 6.63 19.13 16.51
N ALA A 67 6.96 18.75 17.77
CA ALA A 67 8.23 19.13 18.39
C ALA A 67 9.42 18.60 17.60
N GLN A 68 9.34 17.37 17.14
CA GLN A 68 10.38 16.75 16.31
C GLN A 68 10.42 17.32 14.90
N GLY A 69 9.25 17.55 14.29
CA GLY A 69 9.17 18.17 12.96
C GLY A 69 9.84 19.53 12.91
N ARG A 70 9.70 20.35 13.95
CA ARG A 70 10.36 21.66 14.04
C ARG A 70 11.89 21.58 14.05
N LYS A 71 12.49 20.49 14.51
CA LYS A 71 13.94 20.30 14.48
C LYS A 71 14.47 20.04 13.06
N TYR A 72 13.63 19.44 12.21
CA TYR A 72 14.01 19.03 10.85
C TYR A 72 13.43 19.92 9.75
N GLN A 73 12.50 20.83 10.09
CA GLN A 73 11.90 21.73 9.11
C GLN A 73 12.85 22.92 8.81
N ALA A 74 13.07 23.14 7.51
CA ALA A 74 13.69 24.38 7.06
C ALA A 74 12.75 25.58 7.38
N ARG A 75 13.33 26.78 7.61
CA ARG A 75 12.56 28.03 7.83
C ARG A 75 11.51 28.29 6.75
N SER A 76 11.76 27.83 5.51
CA SER A 76 10.83 27.87 4.39
C SER A 76 9.55 27.09 4.65
N ASP A 77 9.61 25.97 5.37
CA ASP A 77 8.45 25.11 5.63
C ASP A 77 7.51 25.75 6.65
N VAL A 78 8.06 26.47 7.61
CA VAL A 78 7.27 27.26 8.57
C VAL A 78 6.50 28.36 7.82
N PHE A 79 7.17 29.08 6.90
CA PHE A 79 6.54 30.11 6.09
C PHE A 79 5.43 29.53 5.20
N LEU A 80 5.65 28.39 4.54
CA LEU A 80 4.65 27.72 3.72
C LEU A 80 3.43 27.27 4.51
N SER A 81 3.61 26.94 5.78
CA SER A 81 2.50 26.53 6.65
C SER A 81 1.50 27.67 6.90
N ILE A 82 1.92 28.93 6.80
CA ILE A 82 1.01 30.10 6.90
C ILE A 82 -0.01 30.09 5.75
N PHE A 83 0.35 29.55 4.59
CA PHE A 83 -0.53 29.41 3.44
C PHE A 83 -1.42 28.17 3.48
N TRP A 84 -1.36 27.38 4.54
CA TRP A 84 -2.16 26.15 4.68
C TRP A 84 -3.67 26.33 4.43
N PRO A 85 -4.35 27.39 4.89
CA PRO A 85 -5.76 27.60 4.56
C PRO A 85 -6.02 27.72 3.05
N VAL A 86 -5.17 28.46 2.35
CA VAL A 86 -5.28 28.65 0.88
C VAL A 86 -4.99 27.32 0.17
N GLN A 87 -3.93 26.63 0.57
CA GLN A 87 -3.56 25.32 0.05
C GLN A 87 -4.66 24.29 0.30
N SER A 88 -5.27 24.30 1.49
CA SER A 88 -6.38 23.41 1.83
C SER A 88 -7.59 23.66 0.94
N LEU A 89 -7.92 24.91 0.61
CA LEU A 89 -9.02 25.24 -0.29
C LEU A 89 -8.73 24.76 -1.73
N ILE A 90 -7.52 25.02 -2.23
CA ILE A 90 -7.08 24.59 -3.58
C ILE A 90 -7.12 23.06 -3.68
N THR A 91 -6.52 22.34 -2.72
CA THR A 91 -6.47 20.88 -2.74
C THR A 91 -7.84 20.24 -2.55
N SER A 92 -8.73 20.87 -1.74
CA SER A 92 -10.12 20.43 -1.61
C SER A 92 -10.89 20.57 -2.92
N THR A 93 -10.68 21.66 -3.65
CA THR A 93 -11.30 21.89 -4.95
C THR A 93 -10.80 20.89 -6.00
N ILE A 94 -9.48 20.64 -6.04
CA ILE A 94 -8.88 19.67 -6.95
C ILE A 94 -9.37 18.24 -6.62
N SER A 95 -9.42 17.87 -5.35
CA SER A 95 -9.90 16.56 -4.91
C SER A 95 -11.38 16.38 -5.20
N LEU A 96 -12.19 17.42 -5.00
CA LEU A 96 -13.59 17.44 -5.36
C LEU A 96 -13.79 17.23 -6.87
N TRP A 97 -13.02 17.92 -7.70
CA TRP A 97 -13.10 17.77 -9.15
C TRP A 97 -12.78 16.34 -9.60
N LYS A 98 -11.76 15.73 -9.01
CA LYS A 98 -11.32 14.36 -9.35
C LYS A 98 -12.25 13.27 -8.81
N LYS A 99 -12.67 13.38 -7.55
CA LYS A 99 -13.34 12.29 -6.81
C LYS A 99 -14.81 12.61 -6.46
N GLY A 100 -15.19 13.89 -6.46
CA GLY A 100 -16.50 14.35 -6.01
C GLY A 100 -17.68 13.80 -6.81
N PRO A 101 -17.67 13.80 -8.14
CA PRO A 101 -18.77 13.27 -8.94
C PRO A 101 -19.02 11.78 -8.66
N ALA A 102 -17.96 10.97 -8.58
CA ALA A 102 -18.05 9.54 -8.25
C ALA A 102 -18.61 9.33 -6.83
N THR A 103 -18.10 10.09 -5.85
CA THR A 103 -18.59 10.06 -4.46
C THR A 103 -20.07 10.45 -4.38
N LYS A 104 -20.50 11.47 -5.12
CA LYS A 104 -21.93 11.85 -5.18
C LYS A 104 -22.77 10.73 -5.75
N LYS A 105 -22.32 10.08 -6.84
CA LYS A 105 -23.06 9.03 -7.51
C LYS A 105 -23.20 7.78 -6.64
N VAL A 106 -22.13 7.35 -5.97
CA VAL A 106 -22.09 6.09 -5.20
C VAL A 106 -22.61 6.26 -3.78
N HIS A 107 -22.28 7.40 -3.14
CA HIS A 107 -22.55 7.62 -1.71
C HIS A 107 -23.62 8.70 -1.43
N GLY A 108 -24.20 9.33 -2.46
CA GLY A 108 -25.28 10.30 -2.31
C GLY A 108 -24.89 11.66 -1.71
N ILE A 109 -23.59 11.94 -1.52
CA ILE A 109 -23.12 13.15 -0.84
C ILE A 109 -23.00 14.31 -1.82
N SER A 110 -23.70 15.43 -1.57
CA SER A 110 -23.68 16.58 -2.46
C SER A 110 -22.27 17.21 -2.56
N LEU A 111 -21.93 17.76 -3.74
CA LEU A 111 -20.61 18.36 -3.99
C LEU A 111 -20.29 19.50 -3.01
N GLY A 112 -21.30 20.34 -2.68
CA GLY A 112 -21.13 21.43 -1.70
C GLY A 112 -20.79 20.90 -0.29
N LYS A 113 -21.42 19.80 0.14
CA LYS A 113 -21.12 19.15 1.42
C LYS A 113 -19.70 18.56 1.41
N GLN A 114 -19.30 17.89 0.31
CA GLN A 114 -17.96 17.35 0.16
C GLN A 114 -16.88 18.44 0.24
N LEU A 115 -17.06 19.56 -0.51
CA LEU A 115 -16.12 20.69 -0.48
C LEU A 115 -15.98 21.27 0.92
N LYS A 116 -17.13 21.58 1.56
CA LYS A 116 -17.15 22.13 2.92
C LYS A 116 -16.45 21.20 3.92
N GLN A 117 -16.78 19.91 3.89
CA GLN A 117 -16.23 18.94 4.82
C GLN A 117 -14.75 18.70 4.59
N SER A 118 -14.29 18.46 3.35
CA SER A 118 -12.87 18.22 3.05
C SER A 118 -12.00 19.43 3.40
N PHE A 119 -12.49 20.65 3.11
CA PHE A 119 -11.80 21.88 3.50
C PHE A 119 -11.70 22.04 5.02
N LEU A 120 -12.82 21.84 5.76
CA LEU A 120 -12.81 21.97 7.21
C LEU A 120 -11.97 20.89 7.90
N VAL A 121 -11.95 19.67 7.38
CA VAL A 121 -11.11 18.59 7.87
C VAL A 121 -9.63 18.94 7.67
N ALA A 122 -9.26 19.46 6.50
CA ALA A 122 -7.89 19.90 6.25
C ALA A 122 -7.51 21.07 7.19
N LEU A 123 -8.38 22.05 7.33
CA LEU A 123 -8.12 23.23 8.12
C LEU A 123 -8.03 22.96 9.63
N ARG A 124 -8.99 22.17 10.17
CA ARG A 124 -9.14 21.94 11.63
C ARG A 124 -8.31 20.76 12.15
N HIS A 125 -8.13 19.74 11.31
CA HIS A 125 -7.49 18.47 11.75
C HIS A 125 -6.17 18.20 11.02
N ASN A 126 -5.76 19.11 10.14
CA ASN A 126 -4.52 19.01 9.37
C ASN A 126 -4.45 17.72 8.52
N ILE A 127 -5.60 17.26 8.06
CA ILE A 127 -5.72 16.08 7.19
C ILE A 127 -5.91 16.57 5.75
N PRO A 128 -4.95 16.35 4.84
CA PRO A 128 -5.07 16.76 3.44
C PRO A 128 -6.35 16.27 2.78
N ALA A 129 -6.95 17.09 1.91
CA ALA A 129 -8.26 16.84 1.33
C ALA A 129 -8.37 15.51 0.55
N GLU A 130 -7.27 14.97 0.03
CA GLU A 130 -7.26 13.67 -0.62
C GLU A 130 -7.63 12.53 0.34
N PHE A 131 -7.20 12.62 1.61
CA PHE A 131 -7.51 11.64 2.65
C PHE A 131 -8.94 11.74 3.17
N TYR A 132 -9.64 12.87 2.99
CA TYR A 132 -11.09 12.93 3.21
C TYR A 132 -11.83 11.89 2.36
N TYR A 133 -11.38 11.71 1.10
CA TYR A 133 -11.93 10.72 0.20
C TYR A 133 -11.38 9.32 0.47
N GLU A 134 -10.09 9.19 0.63
CA GLU A 134 -9.42 7.91 0.79
C GLU A 134 -9.85 7.18 2.07
N LEU A 135 -9.97 7.92 3.18
CA LEU A 135 -10.42 7.40 4.48
C LEU A 135 -11.95 7.44 4.63
N ARG A 136 -12.68 7.90 3.61
CA ARG A 136 -14.16 8.04 3.64
C ARG A 136 -14.66 8.80 4.87
N ILE A 137 -13.97 9.86 5.25
CA ILE A 137 -14.23 10.65 6.48
C ILE A 137 -15.67 11.17 6.57
N TRP A 138 -16.37 11.33 5.45
CA TRP A 138 -17.79 11.71 5.45
C TRP A 138 -18.69 10.73 6.22
N GLN A 139 -18.33 9.47 6.34
CA GLN A 139 -19.09 8.47 7.08
C GLN A 139 -19.03 8.74 8.59
N HIS A 140 -17.86 9.17 9.07
CA HIS A 140 -17.58 9.45 10.48
C HIS A 140 -17.05 10.88 10.69
N TYR A 141 -17.66 11.86 10.03
CA TYR A 141 -17.16 13.25 9.96
C TYR A 141 -16.90 13.89 11.35
N LYS A 142 -17.74 13.59 12.35
CA LYS A 142 -17.57 14.09 13.72
C LYS A 142 -16.26 13.61 14.35
N ASN A 143 -15.78 12.43 13.95
CA ASN A 143 -14.59 11.78 14.44
C ASN A 143 -13.37 11.98 13.51
N ALA A 144 -13.45 12.93 12.58
CA ALA A 144 -12.38 13.18 11.61
C ALA A 144 -11.00 13.39 12.28
N HIS A 145 -10.95 14.01 13.45
CA HIS A 145 -9.74 14.27 14.22
C HIS A 145 -9.03 13.00 14.72
N LEU A 146 -9.72 11.87 14.75
CA LEU A 146 -9.16 10.57 15.19
C LEU A 146 -8.44 9.80 14.07
N TYR A 147 -8.62 10.22 12.81
CA TYR A 147 -7.97 9.57 11.68
C TYR A 147 -6.51 9.97 11.58
N VAL A 148 -5.66 8.99 11.24
CA VAL A 148 -4.23 9.18 10.96
C VAL A 148 -4.00 8.95 9.47
N HIS A 149 -3.55 9.99 8.76
CA HIS A 149 -3.29 9.87 7.34
C HIS A 149 -1.85 9.41 7.04
N LEU A 150 -1.62 8.93 5.81
CA LEU A 150 -0.37 8.29 5.43
C LEU A 150 0.88 9.17 5.66
N TYR A 151 0.80 10.47 5.43
CA TYR A 151 1.97 11.34 5.60
C TYR A 151 2.36 11.55 7.07
N GLU A 152 1.36 11.66 7.97
CA GLU A 152 1.59 11.69 9.41
C GLU A 152 2.26 10.37 9.86
N HIS A 153 1.71 9.25 9.42
CA HIS A 153 2.23 7.92 9.70
C HIS A 153 3.67 7.73 9.18
N ALA A 154 3.93 8.10 7.93
CA ALA A 154 5.26 7.95 7.33
C ALA A 154 6.34 8.74 8.08
N PHE A 155 5.99 9.94 8.56
CA PHE A 155 6.88 10.74 9.39
C PHE A 155 7.17 10.06 10.73
N LEU A 156 6.13 9.61 11.41
CA LEU A 156 6.24 8.92 12.70
C LEU A 156 7.05 7.62 12.59
N CYS A 157 6.80 6.81 11.55
CA CYS A 157 7.55 5.57 11.30
C CYS A 157 9.02 5.82 11.00
N ARG A 158 9.36 6.87 10.24
CA ARG A 158 10.75 7.26 9.99
C ARG A 158 11.46 7.59 11.30
N TRP A 159 10.79 8.32 12.18
CA TRP A 159 11.36 8.68 13.47
C TRP A 159 11.49 7.46 14.38
N LEU A 160 10.45 6.62 14.49
CA LEU A 160 10.45 5.39 15.29
C LEU A 160 11.56 4.41 14.90
N ASN A 161 11.96 4.43 13.62
CA ASN A 161 12.99 3.54 13.08
C ASN A 161 14.35 4.23 12.86
N GLN A 162 14.53 5.44 13.38
CA GLN A 162 15.80 6.16 13.28
C GLN A 162 16.94 5.36 13.96
N GLY A 163 18.06 5.23 13.26
CA GLY A 163 19.23 4.48 13.73
C GLY A 163 19.12 2.95 13.60
N LYS A 164 17.99 2.41 13.13
CA LYS A 164 17.82 0.98 12.89
C LYS A 164 18.19 0.60 11.45
N ASN A 165 18.60 -0.64 11.25
CA ASN A 165 18.80 -1.17 9.90
C ASN A 165 17.45 -1.54 9.26
N ILE A 166 16.76 -0.55 8.70
CA ILE A 166 15.46 -0.74 8.07
C ILE A 166 15.49 -1.68 6.85
N LYS A 167 16.67 -1.89 6.22
CA LYS A 167 16.81 -2.80 5.09
C LYS A 167 16.45 -4.24 5.46
N THR A 168 16.61 -4.63 6.74
CA THR A 168 16.22 -5.96 7.22
C THR A 168 14.74 -6.28 6.97
N ILE A 169 13.88 -5.27 6.86
CA ILE A 169 12.46 -5.42 6.55
C ILE A 169 12.11 -4.89 5.15
N ASP A 170 12.68 -3.75 4.74
CA ASP A 170 12.28 -3.04 3.51
C ASP A 170 12.94 -3.61 2.24
N ASP A 171 14.08 -4.30 2.34
CA ASP A 171 14.73 -4.96 1.20
C ASP A 171 14.31 -6.43 1.12
N LYS A 172 13.75 -6.84 -0.03
CA LYS A 172 13.15 -8.18 -0.19
C LYS A 172 14.12 -9.33 -0.05
N LEU A 173 15.39 -9.13 -0.47
CA LEU A 173 16.40 -10.17 -0.36
C LEU A 173 16.89 -10.30 1.08
N ILE A 174 17.27 -9.18 1.69
CA ILE A 174 17.74 -9.15 3.08
C ILE A 174 16.64 -9.66 4.03
N PHE A 175 15.39 -9.29 3.77
CA PHE A 175 14.24 -9.81 4.52
C PHE A 175 14.10 -11.33 4.38
N PHE A 176 14.18 -11.85 3.15
CA PHE A 176 14.12 -13.30 2.92
C PHE A 176 15.24 -14.02 3.66
N GLU A 177 16.48 -13.57 3.53
CA GLU A 177 17.64 -14.17 4.22
C GLU A 177 17.46 -14.11 5.74
N ALA A 178 17.00 -12.95 6.27
CA ALA A 178 16.74 -12.80 7.70
C ALA A 178 15.60 -13.71 8.20
N CYS A 179 14.58 -13.98 7.38
CA CYS A 179 13.52 -14.93 7.72
C CYS A 179 14.05 -16.38 7.76
N VAL A 180 14.85 -16.77 6.76
CA VAL A 180 15.46 -18.10 6.70
C VAL A 180 16.36 -18.33 7.92
N ASP A 181 17.27 -17.41 8.22
CA ASP A 181 18.21 -17.50 9.34
C ASP A 181 17.49 -17.62 10.69
N ARG A 182 16.28 -17.05 10.80
CA ARG A 182 15.48 -16.99 12.03
C ARG A 182 14.31 -17.99 12.03
N ASN A 183 14.26 -18.88 11.04
CA ASN A 183 13.22 -19.91 10.90
C ASN A 183 11.78 -19.32 10.87
N VAL A 184 11.60 -18.21 10.15
CA VAL A 184 10.29 -17.59 9.88
C VAL A 184 9.80 -18.04 8.51
N ALA A 185 8.59 -18.61 8.45
CA ALA A 185 8.00 -19.07 7.18
C ALA A 185 7.75 -17.88 6.22
N THR A 186 8.44 -17.92 5.09
CA THR A 186 8.35 -16.88 4.04
C THR A 186 8.29 -17.51 2.65
N VAL A 187 7.82 -16.73 1.65
CA VAL A 187 7.81 -17.18 0.26
C VAL A 187 9.24 -17.33 -0.23
N PRO A 188 9.63 -18.53 -0.70
CA PRO A 188 11.01 -18.80 -1.09
C PRO A 188 11.50 -17.91 -2.25
N VAL A 189 12.74 -17.47 -2.15
CA VAL A 189 13.51 -16.90 -3.26
C VAL A 189 14.29 -18.03 -3.93
N ILE A 190 14.24 -18.11 -5.26
CA ILE A 190 14.97 -19.09 -6.07
C ILE A 190 16.38 -18.57 -6.33
N ALA A 191 16.45 -17.32 -6.78
CA ALA A 191 17.70 -16.67 -7.14
C ALA A 191 17.62 -15.16 -6.94
N CYS A 192 18.77 -14.52 -6.89
CA CYS A 192 18.92 -13.08 -6.99
C CYS A 192 19.84 -12.73 -8.14
N ILE A 193 19.40 -11.87 -9.04
CA ILE A 193 20.20 -11.32 -10.14
C ILE A 193 20.77 -9.99 -9.67
N ASN A 194 22.08 -9.92 -9.51
CA ASN A 194 22.82 -8.73 -9.12
C ASN A 194 24.04 -8.54 -10.03
N PRO A 195 23.97 -7.72 -11.08
CA PRO A 195 25.07 -7.53 -12.03
C PRO A 195 26.29 -6.81 -11.45
N GLU A 196 26.17 -6.17 -10.29
CA GLU A 196 27.28 -5.52 -9.58
C GLU A 196 27.98 -6.44 -8.58
N ASP A 197 27.55 -7.70 -8.47
CA ASP A 197 28.19 -8.66 -7.58
C ASP A 197 29.57 -9.05 -8.14
N SER A 198 30.62 -8.77 -7.37
CA SER A 198 32.03 -9.04 -7.73
C SER A 198 32.39 -10.52 -7.77
N SER A 199 31.47 -11.42 -7.47
CA SER A 199 31.67 -12.89 -7.41
C SER A 199 31.56 -13.60 -8.77
N ASN A 200 32.08 -13.05 -9.87
CA ASN A 200 32.09 -13.65 -11.21
C ASN A 200 30.74 -14.21 -11.76
N SER A 201 29.64 -14.07 -11.05
CA SER A 201 28.30 -14.49 -11.48
C SER A 201 27.28 -13.41 -11.20
N SER A 202 26.60 -12.94 -12.23
CA SER A 202 25.48 -11.99 -12.08
C SER A 202 24.24 -12.57 -11.39
N ILE A 203 24.27 -13.87 -11.03
CA ILE A 203 23.16 -14.58 -10.39
C ILE A 203 23.64 -15.40 -9.20
N ARG A 204 22.98 -15.19 -8.04
CA ARG A 204 23.14 -16.02 -6.85
C ARG A 204 21.91 -16.91 -6.69
N TRP A 205 22.13 -18.22 -6.60
CA TRP A 205 21.09 -19.23 -6.42
C TRP A 205 20.89 -19.56 -4.94
N TYR A 206 19.64 -19.71 -4.53
CA TYR A 206 19.23 -20.17 -3.19
C TYR A 206 18.66 -21.59 -3.22
N GLN A 207 18.41 -22.10 -4.41
CA GLN A 207 17.97 -23.47 -4.74
C GLN A 207 18.83 -23.99 -5.90
N ASP A 208 18.42 -25.10 -6.52
CA ASP A 208 19.09 -25.60 -7.70
C ASP A 208 19.28 -24.52 -8.78
N PRO A 209 20.42 -24.51 -9.51
CA PRO A 209 20.73 -23.47 -10.48
C PRO A 209 19.93 -23.62 -11.79
N VAL A 210 18.67 -23.99 -11.65
CA VAL A 210 17.69 -24.14 -12.74
C VAL A 210 16.41 -23.43 -12.38
N LEU A 211 15.93 -22.58 -13.30
CA LEU A 211 14.63 -21.97 -13.15
C LEU A 211 13.53 -23.02 -13.31
N PRO A 212 12.62 -23.20 -12.34
CA PRO A 212 11.58 -24.20 -12.44
C PRO A 212 10.59 -23.88 -13.57
N ALA A 213 10.09 -24.90 -14.27
CA ALA A 213 9.10 -24.80 -15.35
C ALA A 213 7.71 -24.35 -14.83
N LYS A 214 7.66 -23.18 -14.19
CA LYS A 214 6.50 -22.55 -13.56
C LYS A 214 6.49 -21.05 -13.85
N ASP A 215 5.38 -20.40 -13.57
CA ASP A 215 5.32 -18.94 -13.60
C ASP A 215 6.33 -18.34 -12.62
N LEU A 216 7.08 -17.35 -13.06
CA LEU A 216 8.09 -16.67 -12.28
C LEU A 216 7.75 -15.17 -12.07
N TYR A 217 8.12 -14.67 -10.92
CA TYR A 217 8.05 -13.25 -10.57
C TYR A 217 9.46 -12.70 -10.34
N PHE A 218 9.79 -11.67 -11.10
CA PHE A 218 11.03 -10.90 -10.97
C PHE A 218 10.71 -9.57 -10.28
N LYS A 219 11.27 -9.38 -9.09
CA LYS A 219 10.95 -8.25 -8.22
C LYS A 219 12.23 -7.50 -7.85
N PRO A 220 12.35 -6.17 -8.11
CA PRO A 220 13.44 -5.39 -7.55
C PRO A 220 13.45 -5.47 -6.02
N THR A 221 14.63 -5.59 -5.40
CA THR A 221 14.73 -5.74 -3.95
C THR A 221 14.20 -4.53 -3.20
N ASP A 222 14.37 -3.32 -3.74
CA ASP A 222 13.96 -2.03 -3.19
C ASP A 222 12.59 -1.53 -3.67
N GLY A 223 11.93 -2.26 -4.59
CA GLY A 223 10.66 -1.86 -5.20
C GLY A 223 9.50 -1.82 -4.20
N LYS A 224 8.78 -0.68 -4.15
CA LYS A 224 7.59 -0.50 -3.31
C LYS A 224 6.30 -0.49 -4.15
N CYS A 225 5.17 -0.86 -3.52
CA CYS A 225 3.84 -0.83 -4.17
C CYS A 225 3.75 -1.61 -5.50
N GLY A 226 4.50 -2.70 -5.64
CA GLY A 226 4.51 -3.51 -6.86
C GLY A 226 5.28 -2.92 -8.05
N GLN A 227 5.99 -1.80 -7.85
CA GLN A 227 6.76 -1.15 -8.91
C GLN A 227 7.88 -2.07 -9.42
N GLY A 228 7.93 -2.21 -10.74
CA GLY A 228 8.97 -2.99 -11.40
C GLY A 228 8.79 -4.52 -11.30
N ILE A 229 7.72 -5.04 -10.71
CA ILE A 229 7.44 -6.46 -10.72
C ILE A 229 7.09 -6.93 -12.15
N GLN A 230 7.69 -8.02 -12.55
CA GLN A 230 7.35 -8.70 -13.81
C GLN A 230 6.94 -10.14 -13.52
N ARG A 231 5.76 -10.55 -14.05
CA ARG A 231 5.34 -11.94 -14.12
C ARG A 231 5.71 -12.49 -15.50
N TRP A 232 6.35 -13.63 -15.52
CA TRP A 232 6.64 -14.43 -16.70
C TRP A 232 5.90 -15.76 -16.59
N LYS A 233 5.00 -16.04 -17.53
CA LYS A 233 4.23 -17.27 -17.58
C LYS A 233 5.05 -18.35 -18.27
N TYR A 234 5.11 -19.55 -17.72
CA TYR A 234 5.74 -20.68 -18.39
C TYR A 234 4.77 -21.36 -19.34
N ASP A 235 5.14 -21.46 -20.60
CA ASP A 235 4.37 -22.17 -21.62
C ASP A 235 4.96 -23.56 -21.83
N LEU A 236 4.22 -24.59 -21.41
CA LEU A 236 4.62 -26.00 -21.49
C LEU A 236 4.82 -26.49 -22.95
N LYS A 237 4.12 -25.86 -23.92
CA LYS A 237 4.20 -26.31 -25.33
C LYS A 237 5.53 -25.92 -25.97
N VAL A 238 5.98 -24.70 -25.69
CA VAL A 238 7.24 -24.17 -26.25
C VAL A 238 8.40 -24.25 -25.27
N GLN A 239 8.16 -24.68 -24.02
CA GLN A 239 9.13 -24.78 -22.93
C GLN A 239 9.90 -23.47 -22.69
N LYS A 240 9.20 -22.35 -22.76
CA LYS A 240 9.77 -21.00 -22.58
C LYS A 240 8.92 -20.15 -21.63
N TRP A 241 9.56 -19.17 -21.02
CA TRP A 241 8.84 -18.13 -20.26
C TRP A 241 8.37 -17.04 -21.19
N CYS A 242 7.10 -16.66 -21.02
CA CYS A 242 6.37 -15.77 -21.93
C CYS A 242 5.91 -14.51 -21.22
N ARG A 243 6.14 -13.35 -21.85
CA ARG A 243 5.62 -12.05 -21.40
C ARG A 243 5.33 -11.17 -22.63
N GLY A 244 4.06 -10.89 -22.89
CA GLY A 244 3.66 -10.23 -24.16
C GLY A 244 4.11 -11.06 -25.36
N SER A 245 4.87 -10.46 -26.26
CA SER A 245 5.44 -11.14 -27.43
C SER A 245 6.75 -11.89 -27.15
N LEU A 246 7.39 -11.64 -26.01
CA LEU A 246 8.66 -12.28 -25.66
C LEU A 246 8.45 -13.74 -25.28
N ARG A 247 9.37 -14.60 -25.75
CA ARG A 247 9.44 -16.05 -25.51
C ARG A 247 10.91 -16.41 -25.26
N LEU A 248 11.31 -16.54 -23.99
CA LEU A 248 12.70 -16.66 -23.59
C LEU A 248 12.94 -18.00 -22.91
N ASP A 249 14.07 -18.63 -23.21
CA ASP A 249 14.60 -19.72 -22.41
C ASP A 249 15.29 -19.20 -21.13
N GLN A 250 15.89 -20.09 -20.32
CA GLN A 250 16.52 -19.69 -19.07
C GLN A 250 17.65 -18.69 -19.28
N THR A 251 18.55 -18.92 -20.23
CA THR A 251 19.71 -18.07 -20.46
C THR A 251 19.30 -16.71 -20.97
N GLU A 252 18.41 -16.69 -21.97
CA GLU A 252 17.84 -15.46 -22.52
C GLU A 252 17.11 -14.65 -21.46
N LEU A 253 16.35 -15.32 -20.57
CA LEU A 253 15.57 -14.65 -19.52
C LEU A 253 16.47 -14.06 -18.43
N ILE A 254 17.52 -14.77 -18.02
CA ILE A 254 18.51 -14.24 -17.05
C ILE A 254 19.24 -13.06 -17.66
N THR A 255 19.70 -13.14 -18.90
CA THR A 255 20.35 -12.01 -19.62
C THR A 255 19.42 -10.79 -19.67
N TYR A 256 18.18 -10.97 -20.10
CA TYR A 256 17.18 -9.90 -20.14
C TYR A 256 16.96 -9.23 -18.77
N GLN A 257 16.90 -9.99 -17.69
CA GLN A 257 16.71 -9.44 -16.36
C GLN A 257 17.98 -8.77 -15.81
N THR A 258 19.16 -9.24 -16.21
CA THR A 258 20.45 -8.62 -15.86
C THR A 258 20.56 -7.22 -16.51
N GLU A 259 20.28 -7.12 -17.80
CA GLU A 259 20.25 -5.84 -18.53
C GLU A 259 19.25 -4.87 -17.89
N ARG A 260 18.04 -5.37 -17.61
CA ARG A 260 16.99 -4.58 -16.94
C ARG A 260 17.38 -4.10 -15.54
N SER A 261 18.17 -4.88 -14.80
CA SER A 261 18.70 -4.44 -13.49
C SER A 261 19.66 -3.25 -13.64
N LEU A 262 20.48 -3.27 -14.66
CA LEU A 262 21.44 -2.19 -14.97
C LEU A 262 20.76 -0.89 -15.46
N GLU A 263 19.65 -1.02 -16.20
CA GLU A 263 18.90 0.15 -16.71
C GLU A 263 18.21 0.96 -15.59
N ARG A 264 18.03 0.38 -14.41
CA ARG A 264 17.45 1.09 -13.26
C ARG A 264 18.44 2.09 -12.70
N SER A 265 17.95 3.27 -12.36
CA SER A 265 18.76 4.43 -11.90
C SER A 265 19.66 4.18 -10.68
N GLN A 266 19.56 3.00 -10.04
CA GLN A 266 20.35 2.60 -8.89
C GLN A 266 20.80 1.13 -8.95
N SER A 267 20.85 0.50 -10.13
CA SER A 267 21.26 -0.90 -10.33
C SER A 267 20.70 -1.86 -9.27
N SER A 268 19.37 -1.79 -9.05
CA SER A 268 18.73 -2.55 -7.97
C SER A 268 18.71 -4.06 -8.31
N PRO A 269 19.23 -4.94 -7.43
CA PRO A 269 19.14 -6.38 -7.62
C PRO A 269 17.70 -6.86 -7.78
N ILE A 270 17.51 -7.98 -8.45
CA ILE A 270 16.20 -8.55 -8.75
C ILE A 270 16.08 -9.94 -8.11
N VAL A 271 15.15 -10.11 -7.18
CA VAL A 271 14.80 -11.43 -6.64
C VAL A 271 13.87 -12.17 -7.58
N VAL A 272 14.08 -13.48 -7.70
CA VAL A 272 13.28 -14.41 -8.50
C VAL A 272 12.49 -15.31 -7.55
N GLN A 273 11.18 -15.35 -7.72
CA GLN A 273 10.28 -16.20 -6.94
C GLN A 273 9.33 -16.98 -7.85
N CYS A 274 8.98 -18.21 -7.48
CA CYS A 274 7.88 -18.94 -8.13
C CYS A 274 6.54 -18.21 -7.90
N GLY A 275 5.68 -18.27 -8.91
CA GLY A 275 4.28 -17.93 -8.74
C GLY A 275 3.63 -18.86 -7.72
N GLN A 276 3.10 -18.29 -6.66
CA GLN A 276 2.36 -19.01 -5.63
C GLN A 276 0.88 -19.12 -6.03
N ARG A 277 0.21 -20.14 -5.51
CA ARG A 277 -1.23 -20.33 -5.64
C ARG A 277 -1.90 -20.18 -4.28
N ASN A 278 -3.12 -19.63 -4.26
CA ASN A 278 -3.92 -19.63 -3.07
C ASN A 278 -4.18 -21.06 -2.60
N HIS A 279 -4.16 -21.27 -1.29
CA HIS A 279 -4.67 -22.49 -0.68
C HIS A 279 -6.11 -22.77 -1.16
N PRO A 280 -6.57 -24.00 -1.30
CA PRO A 280 -7.92 -24.33 -1.76
C PRO A 280 -9.02 -23.54 -1.03
N ASP A 281 -8.88 -23.33 0.27
CA ASP A 281 -9.86 -22.57 1.08
C ASP A 281 -9.96 -21.08 0.73
N TRP A 282 -8.90 -20.50 0.07
CA TRP A 282 -8.89 -19.11 -0.35
C TRP A 282 -9.14 -18.90 -1.85
N THR A 283 -9.16 -19.97 -2.65
CA THR A 283 -9.38 -19.87 -4.10
C THR A 283 -10.71 -19.20 -4.44
N LYS A 284 -11.73 -19.38 -3.60
CA LYS A 284 -13.04 -18.76 -3.77
C LYS A 284 -13.02 -17.22 -3.72
N PHE A 285 -12.00 -16.60 -3.14
CA PHE A 285 -11.86 -15.14 -3.02
C PHE A 285 -11.03 -14.51 -4.14
N SER A 286 -10.69 -15.26 -5.19
CA SER A 286 -9.87 -14.74 -6.28
C SER A 286 -10.16 -15.46 -7.59
N ALA A 287 -10.11 -14.73 -8.70
CA ALA A 287 -10.17 -15.30 -10.06
C ALA A 287 -8.79 -15.77 -10.57
N GLY A 288 -7.80 -15.96 -9.68
CA GLY A 288 -6.49 -16.54 -10.06
C GLY A 288 -5.26 -15.88 -9.45
N ALA A 289 -5.31 -14.58 -9.10
CA ALA A 289 -4.19 -13.94 -8.40
C ALA A 289 -4.19 -14.28 -6.91
N LEU A 290 -3.05 -14.09 -6.26
CA LEU A 290 -2.87 -14.42 -4.84
C LEU A 290 -3.62 -13.43 -3.96
N CYS A 291 -4.46 -13.92 -3.04
CA CYS A 291 -5.02 -13.12 -1.95
C CYS A 291 -3.94 -12.88 -0.88
N SER A 292 -4.04 -11.79 -0.14
CA SER A 292 -3.14 -11.53 0.96
C SER A 292 -3.84 -10.92 2.18
N LEU A 293 -3.27 -11.16 3.36
CA LEU A 293 -3.73 -10.63 4.62
C LEU A 293 -2.70 -9.63 5.16
N ARG A 294 -3.07 -8.37 5.26
CA ARG A 294 -2.30 -7.36 5.99
C ARG A 294 -2.59 -7.49 7.47
N ILE A 295 -1.57 -7.85 8.26
CA ILE A 295 -1.64 -7.84 9.73
C ILE A 295 -0.68 -6.78 10.23
N VAL A 296 -1.16 -5.80 10.97
CA VAL A 296 -0.32 -4.83 11.66
C VAL A 296 -0.10 -5.30 13.08
N THR A 297 1.15 -5.50 13.46
CA THR A 297 1.53 -5.89 14.81
C THR A 297 2.41 -4.83 15.45
N TYR A 298 2.42 -4.75 16.79
CA TYR A 298 3.14 -3.73 17.53
C TYR A 298 3.61 -4.23 18.91
N TYR A 299 4.59 -3.52 19.46
CA TYR A 299 5.02 -3.64 20.86
C TYR A 299 4.71 -2.37 21.64
N LEU A 300 4.16 -2.52 22.84
CA LEU A 300 4.21 -1.51 23.90
C LEU A 300 5.35 -1.83 24.86
N ASN A 301 5.84 -0.84 25.59
CA ASN A 301 6.99 -1.01 26.48
C ASN A 301 6.68 -1.92 27.67
N ASP A 302 5.42 -1.97 28.09
CA ASP A 302 4.91 -2.80 29.19
C ASP A 302 4.54 -4.24 28.75
N SER A 303 4.64 -4.56 27.46
CA SER A 303 4.31 -5.88 26.91
C SER A 303 5.55 -6.65 26.48
N PRO A 304 5.77 -7.88 26.97
CA PRO A 304 6.85 -8.74 26.50
C PRO A 304 6.60 -9.31 25.11
N ASP A 305 5.34 -9.39 24.70
CA ASP A 305 4.87 -9.98 23.45
C ASP A 305 4.25 -8.94 22.53
N PRO A 306 4.38 -9.14 21.20
CA PRO A 306 3.72 -8.30 20.23
C PRO A 306 2.22 -8.55 20.22
N GLN A 307 1.46 -7.53 19.86
CA GLN A 307 0.02 -7.57 19.76
C GLN A 307 -0.42 -7.24 18.34
N VAL A 308 -1.62 -7.66 17.95
CA VAL A 308 -2.25 -7.29 16.68
C VAL A 308 -2.98 -5.96 16.86
N LEU A 309 -2.66 -5.00 16.02
CA LEU A 309 -3.36 -3.72 15.99
C LEU A 309 -4.66 -3.81 15.19
N MET A 310 -4.56 -4.23 13.94
CA MET A 310 -5.68 -4.37 12.99
C MET A 310 -5.28 -5.27 11.83
N THR A 311 -6.28 -5.81 11.15
CA THR A 311 -6.09 -6.69 9.99
C THR A 311 -6.99 -6.29 8.81
N ALA A 312 -6.52 -6.56 7.58
CA ALA A 312 -7.28 -6.34 6.37
C ALA A 312 -6.97 -7.45 5.34
N PHE A 313 -8.00 -8.13 4.88
CA PHE A 313 -7.90 -9.16 3.84
C PHE A 313 -8.05 -8.53 2.46
N ARG A 314 -7.05 -8.69 1.60
CA ARG A 314 -6.99 -8.14 0.25
C ARG A 314 -7.30 -9.21 -0.78
N MET A 315 -8.25 -8.91 -1.66
CA MET A 315 -8.75 -9.81 -2.69
C MET A 315 -8.58 -9.16 -4.06
N PRO A 316 -7.91 -9.83 -5.00
CA PRO A 316 -7.77 -9.35 -6.36
C PRO A 316 -9.10 -9.43 -7.12
N VAL A 317 -9.36 -8.45 -8.01
CA VAL A 317 -10.55 -8.40 -8.86
C VAL A 317 -10.14 -8.51 -10.33
N GLY A 318 -10.80 -9.41 -11.07
CA GLY A 318 -10.49 -9.70 -12.48
C GLY A 318 -9.18 -10.45 -12.68
N ASP A 319 -8.66 -10.46 -13.90
CA ASP A 319 -7.45 -11.19 -14.32
C ASP A 319 -6.12 -10.47 -14.02
N LYS A 320 -6.10 -9.57 -13.05
CA LYS A 320 -4.89 -8.82 -12.72
C LYS A 320 -3.85 -9.74 -12.07
N PRO A 321 -2.55 -9.56 -12.40
CA PRO A 321 -1.50 -10.47 -11.93
C PRO A 321 -1.14 -10.33 -10.45
N VAL A 322 -1.63 -9.29 -9.77
CA VAL A 322 -1.33 -8.96 -8.36
C VAL A 322 -2.59 -8.48 -7.64
N ASP A 323 -2.66 -8.75 -6.34
CA ASP A 323 -3.74 -8.33 -5.44
C ASP A 323 -3.70 -6.83 -5.08
N ASN A 324 -2.89 -6.04 -5.77
CA ASN A 324 -2.60 -4.67 -5.36
C ASN A 324 -3.90 -3.86 -5.20
N PHE A 325 -4.25 -3.56 -3.95
CA PHE A 325 -5.39 -2.73 -3.58
C PHE A 325 -5.39 -1.36 -4.30
N HIS A 326 -4.20 -0.80 -4.53
CA HIS A 326 -4.01 0.43 -5.31
C HIS A 326 -4.25 0.23 -6.83
N ALA A 327 -4.25 -1.01 -7.30
CA ALA A 327 -4.51 -1.35 -8.71
C ALA A 327 -5.96 -1.80 -8.96
N GLY A 328 -6.88 -1.61 -8.00
CA GLY A 328 -8.30 -1.88 -8.12
C GLY A 328 -8.72 -3.25 -7.57
N GLY A 329 -7.97 -3.84 -6.66
CA GLY A 329 -8.44 -4.91 -5.78
C GLY A 329 -9.43 -4.38 -4.74
N ILE A 330 -10.08 -5.29 -4.03
CA ILE A 330 -10.96 -4.99 -2.88
C ILE A 330 -10.32 -5.48 -1.59
N ALA A 331 -10.68 -4.87 -0.47
CA ALA A 331 -10.24 -5.31 0.84
C ALA A 331 -11.39 -5.25 1.86
N ALA A 332 -11.40 -6.22 2.78
CA ALA A 332 -12.30 -6.30 3.93
C ALA A 332 -11.50 -6.22 5.23
N GLY A 333 -12.04 -5.57 6.25
CA GLY A 333 -11.52 -5.69 7.62
C GLY A 333 -11.74 -7.10 8.15
N VAL A 334 -10.92 -7.50 9.11
CA VAL A 334 -11.03 -8.82 9.74
C VAL A 334 -11.08 -8.64 11.25
N SER A 335 -12.13 -9.14 11.89
CA SER A 335 -12.25 -9.10 13.35
C SER A 335 -11.23 -10.01 14.02
N GLU A 336 -11.11 -9.92 15.34
CA GLU A 336 -10.24 -10.79 16.15
C GLU A 336 -10.61 -12.28 16.01
N ASP A 337 -11.88 -12.58 15.73
CA ASP A 337 -12.36 -13.94 15.49
C ASP A 337 -12.20 -14.40 14.03
N GLY A 338 -11.61 -13.55 13.17
CA GLY A 338 -11.40 -13.87 11.76
C GLY A 338 -12.59 -13.62 10.85
N VAL A 339 -13.62 -12.88 11.30
CA VAL A 339 -14.82 -12.60 10.51
C VAL A 339 -14.58 -11.37 9.62
N LEU A 340 -14.90 -11.52 8.33
CA LEU A 340 -14.75 -10.46 7.33
C LEU A 340 -15.89 -9.44 7.43
N SER A 341 -15.52 -8.15 7.35
CA SER A 341 -16.45 -7.05 7.12
C SER A 341 -16.87 -6.98 5.63
N THR A 342 -17.72 -6.02 5.27
CA THR A 342 -17.90 -5.64 3.86
C THR A 342 -16.57 -5.24 3.23
N ALA A 343 -16.36 -5.65 1.98
CA ALA A 343 -15.15 -5.24 1.24
C ALA A 343 -15.34 -3.91 0.51
N ARG A 344 -14.23 -3.21 0.26
CA ARG A 344 -14.19 -1.89 -0.38
C ARG A 344 -13.01 -1.76 -1.32
N MET A 345 -13.16 -0.91 -2.32
CA MET A 345 -12.04 -0.43 -3.14
C MET A 345 -11.44 0.84 -2.54
N LEU A 346 -10.17 1.11 -2.84
CA LEU A 346 -9.55 2.40 -2.52
C LEU A 346 -10.21 3.53 -3.31
N ASP A 347 -10.55 3.27 -4.57
CA ASP A 347 -11.28 4.24 -5.39
C ASP A 347 -12.69 4.47 -4.82
N VAL A 348 -13.01 5.73 -4.57
CA VAL A 348 -14.32 6.17 -4.07
C VAL A 348 -15.47 5.90 -5.04
N GLY A 349 -15.17 5.70 -6.33
CA GLY A 349 -16.13 5.25 -7.34
C GLY A 349 -16.49 3.77 -7.23
N GLY A 350 -15.70 2.99 -6.48
CA GLY A 350 -16.02 1.61 -6.13
C GLY A 350 -17.08 1.53 -5.04
N GLY A 351 -17.92 0.50 -5.10
CA GLY A 351 -18.99 0.27 -4.14
C GLY A 351 -18.51 -0.33 -2.81
N ILE A 352 -19.49 -0.74 -2.02
CA ILE A 352 -19.36 -1.65 -0.90
C ILE A 352 -19.76 -3.03 -1.41
N TYR A 353 -18.94 -4.03 -1.11
CA TYR A 353 -19.13 -5.38 -1.64
C TYR A 353 -19.40 -6.36 -0.50
N THR A 354 -20.57 -6.94 -0.49
CA THR A 354 -20.93 -8.08 0.37
C THR A 354 -20.53 -9.41 -0.24
N HIS A 355 -20.32 -9.41 -1.58
CA HIS A 355 -19.86 -10.55 -2.37
C HIS A 355 -18.70 -10.15 -3.27
N HIS A 356 -17.81 -11.10 -3.53
CA HIS A 356 -16.66 -10.86 -4.42
C HIS A 356 -17.13 -10.66 -5.88
N PRO A 357 -16.77 -9.53 -6.53
CA PRO A 357 -17.37 -9.15 -7.82
C PRO A 357 -17.02 -10.10 -8.97
N SER A 358 -15.90 -10.83 -8.89
CA SER A 358 -15.49 -11.76 -9.95
C SER A 358 -15.88 -13.22 -9.69
N THR A 359 -16.07 -13.64 -8.44
CA THR A 359 -16.34 -15.03 -8.09
C THR A 359 -17.75 -15.25 -7.52
N GLY A 360 -18.44 -14.18 -7.11
CA GLY A 360 -19.74 -14.26 -6.45
C GLY A 360 -19.71 -14.77 -5.00
N THR A 361 -18.52 -15.05 -4.46
CA THR A 361 -18.37 -15.57 -3.10
C THR A 361 -18.81 -14.54 -2.06
N GLY A 362 -19.60 -14.95 -1.06
CA GLY A 362 -19.94 -14.12 0.09
C GLY A 362 -18.71 -13.71 0.88
N ILE A 363 -18.59 -12.42 1.18
CA ILE A 363 -17.48 -11.84 1.96
C ILE A 363 -17.96 -11.48 3.36
N GLU A 364 -18.96 -10.62 3.45
CA GLU A 364 -19.48 -10.11 4.74
C GLU A 364 -19.95 -11.25 5.63
N GLY A 365 -19.45 -11.28 6.87
CA GLY A 365 -19.78 -12.32 7.85
C GLY A 365 -19.09 -13.67 7.61
N CYS A 366 -18.30 -13.81 6.54
CA CYS A 366 -17.53 -15.04 6.30
C CYS A 366 -16.35 -15.12 7.26
N THR A 367 -16.15 -16.25 7.92
CA THR A 367 -14.94 -16.54 8.70
C THR A 367 -13.81 -16.90 7.75
N LEU A 368 -12.68 -16.17 7.84
CA LEU A 368 -11.50 -16.38 7.02
C LEU A 368 -10.78 -17.66 7.46
N PRO A 369 -10.70 -18.71 6.63
CA PRO A 369 -9.99 -19.93 6.98
C PRO A 369 -8.52 -19.66 7.33
N HIS A 370 -8.00 -20.39 8.31
CA HIS A 370 -6.61 -20.31 8.78
C HIS A 370 -6.17 -18.93 9.32
N TYR A 371 -7.13 -18.08 9.71
CA TYR A 371 -6.83 -16.75 10.24
C TYR A 371 -5.92 -16.80 11.46
N LYS A 372 -6.19 -17.70 12.42
CA LYS A 372 -5.40 -17.85 13.65
C LYS A 372 -3.96 -18.28 13.38
N ASP A 373 -3.75 -19.14 12.38
CA ASP A 373 -2.42 -19.60 11.99
C ASP A 373 -1.59 -18.45 11.41
N LEU A 374 -2.24 -17.60 10.57
CA LEU A 374 -1.61 -16.41 10.00
C LEU A 374 -1.28 -15.36 11.08
N VAL A 375 -2.16 -15.15 12.06
CA VAL A 375 -1.90 -14.28 13.21
C VAL A 375 -0.72 -14.81 14.02
N THR A 376 -0.70 -16.11 14.30
CA THR A 376 0.40 -16.77 15.02
C THR A 376 1.74 -16.58 14.32
N LEU A 377 1.75 -16.74 12.98
CA LEU A 377 2.96 -16.51 12.17
C LEU A 377 3.41 -15.03 12.24
N ALA A 378 2.49 -14.07 12.11
CA ALA A 378 2.81 -12.64 12.20
C ALA A 378 3.40 -12.26 13.55
N LEU A 379 2.81 -12.74 14.65
CA LEU A 379 3.29 -12.50 16.00
C LEU A 379 4.66 -13.17 16.24
N SER A 380 4.85 -14.39 15.75
CA SER A 380 6.13 -15.10 15.85
C SER A 380 7.23 -14.38 15.06
N ALA A 381 6.94 -13.91 13.86
CA ALA A 381 7.85 -13.08 13.09
C ALA A 381 8.20 -11.79 13.83
N HIS A 382 7.23 -11.11 14.43
CA HIS A 382 7.50 -9.88 15.15
C HIS A 382 8.35 -10.09 16.39
N ARG A 383 8.25 -11.25 17.08
CA ARG A 383 9.18 -11.60 18.18
C ARG A 383 10.62 -11.68 17.71
N VAL A 384 10.83 -12.14 16.50
CA VAL A 384 12.18 -12.28 15.91
C VAL A 384 12.71 -10.94 15.40
N PHE A 385 11.84 -10.05 14.94
CA PHE A 385 12.17 -8.69 14.48
C PHE A 385 11.78 -7.60 15.51
N ARG A 386 11.93 -7.91 16.81
CA ARG A 386 11.48 -7.07 17.93
C ARG A 386 12.12 -5.69 18.03
N GLU A 387 13.20 -5.45 17.32
CA GLU A 387 13.81 -4.12 17.17
C GLU A 387 12.87 -3.11 16.53
N PHE A 388 11.91 -3.56 15.70
CA PHE A 388 10.90 -2.71 15.10
C PHE A 388 9.64 -2.71 15.97
N LYS A 389 9.17 -1.55 16.39
CA LYS A 389 8.05 -1.42 17.34
C LYS A 389 6.67 -1.56 16.69
N ALA A 390 6.57 -1.37 15.37
CA ALA A 390 5.35 -1.61 14.61
C ALA A 390 5.71 -2.09 13.21
N VAL A 391 5.09 -3.18 12.76
CA VAL A 391 5.32 -3.76 11.42
C VAL A 391 3.98 -4.16 10.81
N GLY A 392 3.77 -3.81 9.55
CA GLY A 392 2.67 -4.33 8.75
C GLY A 392 3.14 -5.50 7.91
N TRP A 393 2.70 -6.71 8.25
CA TRP A 393 3.04 -7.95 7.55
C TRP A 393 2.06 -8.20 6.43
N ASP A 394 2.55 -8.55 5.25
CA ASP A 394 1.75 -9.11 4.17
C ASP A 394 1.91 -10.62 4.20
N LEU A 395 0.84 -11.31 4.58
CA LEU A 395 0.80 -12.76 4.66
C LEU A 395 -0.06 -13.33 3.54
N VAL A 396 0.30 -14.53 3.14
CA VAL A 396 -0.43 -15.32 2.14
C VAL A 396 -0.67 -16.71 2.71
N LEU A 397 -1.80 -17.29 2.34
CA LEU A 397 -2.06 -18.71 2.56
C LEU A 397 -1.90 -19.42 1.23
N VAL A 398 -0.80 -20.13 1.09
CA VAL A 398 -0.45 -20.90 -0.11
C VAL A 398 -0.66 -22.40 0.12
N GLU A 399 -0.51 -23.23 -0.90
CA GLU A 399 -0.70 -24.68 -0.81
C GLU A 399 0.15 -25.34 0.31
N SER A 400 1.33 -24.79 0.58
CA SER A 400 2.24 -25.28 1.65
C SER A 400 1.91 -24.71 3.04
N GLY A 401 0.89 -23.86 3.16
CA GLY A 401 0.48 -23.23 4.41
C GLY A 401 0.74 -21.72 4.48
N PRO A 402 0.59 -21.11 5.69
CA PRO A 402 0.86 -19.71 5.93
C PRO A 402 2.31 -19.31 5.61
N SER A 403 2.49 -18.19 4.91
CA SER A 403 3.81 -17.65 4.58
C SER A 403 3.78 -16.12 4.59
N ILE A 404 4.89 -15.49 5.01
CA ILE A 404 5.06 -14.05 4.92
C ILE A 404 5.58 -13.70 3.52
N LEU A 405 4.91 -12.77 2.86
CA LEU A 405 5.32 -12.24 1.57
C LEU A 405 6.33 -11.10 1.73
N GLU A 406 6.03 -10.18 2.65
CA GLU A 406 6.90 -9.03 2.98
C GLU A 406 6.51 -8.39 4.32
N GLY A 407 7.46 -7.67 4.93
CA GLY A 407 7.23 -6.76 6.02
C GLY A 407 7.24 -5.31 5.54
N ASN A 408 6.51 -4.42 6.22
CA ASN A 408 6.40 -3.01 5.86
C ASN A 408 6.49 -2.14 7.12
N LEU A 409 7.52 -1.28 7.21
CA LEU A 409 7.66 -0.33 8.31
C LEU A 409 6.79 0.91 8.14
N GLY A 410 6.48 1.29 6.90
CA GLY A 410 5.57 2.40 6.54
C GLY A 410 4.30 1.88 5.88
N TRP A 411 3.54 1.03 6.55
CA TRP A 411 2.33 0.40 6.02
C TRP A 411 1.20 1.42 5.74
N CYS A 412 0.30 1.08 4.82
CA CYS A 412 -0.79 1.96 4.40
C CYS A 412 -1.88 2.06 5.48
N THR A 413 -1.99 3.24 6.11
CA THR A 413 -3.01 3.51 7.14
C THR A 413 -4.42 3.54 6.58
N SER A 414 -4.59 3.89 5.30
CA SER A 414 -5.90 4.04 4.68
C SER A 414 -6.63 2.71 4.56
N ILE A 415 -5.93 1.65 4.12
CA ILE A 415 -6.55 0.33 3.97
C ILE A 415 -7.06 -0.17 5.32
N ILE A 416 -6.25 -0.04 6.37
CA ILE A 416 -6.58 -0.53 7.71
C ILE A 416 -7.78 0.21 8.30
N GLN A 417 -7.76 1.55 8.27
CA GLN A 417 -8.85 2.35 8.86
C GLN A 417 -10.15 2.26 8.06
N MET A 418 -10.04 2.25 6.73
CA MET A 418 -11.22 2.23 5.86
C MET A 418 -11.96 0.90 5.90
N THR A 419 -11.23 -0.23 5.94
CA THR A 419 -11.84 -1.56 5.91
C THR A 419 -12.43 -1.95 7.26
N ASN A 420 -11.81 -1.55 8.36
CA ASN A 420 -12.31 -1.81 9.71
C ASN A 420 -13.28 -0.74 10.22
N GLU A 421 -13.41 0.40 9.53
CA GLU A 421 -14.20 1.56 9.94
C GLU A 421 -13.81 2.12 11.33
N ILE A 422 -12.57 1.87 11.75
CA ILE A 422 -12.02 2.30 13.03
C ILE A 422 -10.86 3.27 12.79
N PRO A 423 -10.97 4.53 13.24
CA PRO A 423 -9.84 5.46 13.22
C PRO A 423 -8.69 4.97 14.12
N LEU A 424 -7.45 5.09 13.66
CA LEU A 424 -6.27 4.68 14.44
C LEU A 424 -6.13 5.42 15.77
N GLY A 425 -6.68 6.62 15.89
CA GLY A 425 -6.72 7.35 17.16
C GLY A 425 -7.54 6.70 18.28
N LEU A 426 -8.39 5.71 17.94
CA LEU A 426 -9.16 4.92 18.91
C LEU A 426 -8.49 3.60 19.30
N THR A 427 -7.31 3.31 18.76
CA THR A 427 -6.56 2.07 19.04
C THR A 427 -5.31 2.38 19.87
N ASP A 428 -4.50 1.37 20.14
CA ASP A 428 -3.20 1.57 20.77
C ASP A 428 -2.15 2.26 19.87
N TYR A 429 -2.50 2.55 18.61
CA TYR A 429 -1.60 3.23 17.68
C TYR A 429 -0.90 4.47 18.27
N PRO A 430 -1.61 5.43 18.90
CA PRO A 430 -0.94 6.59 19.50
C PRO A 430 0.05 6.21 20.61
N ARG A 431 -0.27 5.20 21.43
CA ARG A 431 0.59 4.74 22.53
C ARG A 431 1.92 4.20 22.02
N ILE A 432 1.92 3.48 20.89
CA ILE A 432 3.14 2.94 20.27
C ILE A 432 4.18 4.05 20.07
N PHE A 433 3.75 5.22 19.61
CA PHE A 433 4.66 6.34 19.35
C PHE A 433 4.98 7.13 20.63
N VAL A 434 3.98 7.38 21.49
CA VAL A 434 4.17 8.12 22.74
C VAL A 434 5.20 7.41 23.63
N GLU A 435 5.12 6.10 23.75
CA GLU A 435 6.01 5.31 24.63
C GLU A 435 7.43 5.14 24.05
N ASN A 436 7.57 5.15 22.73
CA ASN A 436 8.86 4.85 22.08
C ASN A 436 9.58 6.09 21.54
N LEU A 437 8.96 7.29 21.56
CA LEU A 437 9.54 8.52 21.04
C LEU A 437 9.82 9.57 22.13
N LYS A 438 9.56 9.28 23.39
CA LYS A 438 10.03 10.03 24.55
C LYS A 438 11.47 9.69 24.86
#